data_1fc04fda1d306c379c703aec526c8670
#
_entry.id   1fc04fda1d306c379c703aec526c8670
#
_cell.length_a   1.000
_cell.length_b   1.000
_cell.length_c   1.000
_cell.angle_alpha   90.00
_cell.angle_beta   90.00
_cell.angle_gamma   90.00
#
_symmetry.space_group_name_H-M   'P 1'
#
loop_
_entity.id
_entity.type
_entity.pdbx_description
1 polymer ?
#
loop_
_entity_poly.entity_id
_entity_poly.type
_entity_poly.pdbx_seq_one_letter_code
_entity_poly.pdbx_strand_id
1 'polypeptide(L)'
;MISYVLKNDKYEMKVPALTFGAAGFERNDCDDVYFEFLDKYAELGGWCIDTARVYCDWLENGHNSSEGVIGRWLKARNNRDKICIATKGGHPEMGHMDKSRLSREELTKDLEESLKVLGVDYVNIYFLHRDDPKIPVEEIMPVLNDFYESGKIHFIGVSNWTTQRIEEANKFAEENGMEPIRISQINYSLAHSSVETFGDNT
;
A
#
# COMPACT_ATOMS: atom_id res chain seq x y z
N MET A 1 -7.15 -3.45 -21.19
CA MET A 1 -7.74 -3.65 -19.83
C MET A 1 -8.56 -2.43 -19.45
N ILE A 2 -9.72 -2.58 -18.77
CA ILE A 2 -10.50 -1.45 -18.23
C ILE A 2 -9.63 -0.75 -17.18
N SER A 3 -9.67 0.58 -17.16
CA SER A 3 -8.89 1.39 -16.21
C SER A 3 -9.70 2.57 -15.70
N TYR A 4 -9.32 3.05 -14.53
CA TYR A 4 -9.85 4.25 -13.89
C TYR A 4 -8.76 5.31 -13.83
N VAL A 5 -9.13 6.57 -13.85
CA VAL A 5 -8.19 7.69 -13.70
C VAL A 5 -8.21 8.15 -12.25
N LEU A 6 -7.04 8.15 -11.63
CA LEU A 6 -6.77 8.83 -10.37
C LEU A 6 -6.11 10.16 -10.68
N LYS A 7 -6.57 11.22 -10.04
CA LYS A 7 -6.05 12.56 -10.25
C LYS A 7 -6.06 13.37 -8.97
N ASN A 8 -5.02 14.14 -8.77
CA ASN A 8 -4.91 15.21 -7.79
C ASN A 8 -4.17 16.41 -8.42
N ASP A 9 -3.75 17.38 -7.64
CA ASP A 9 -3.13 18.61 -8.15
C ASP A 9 -1.76 18.39 -8.80
N LYS A 10 -1.00 17.36 -8.34
CA LYS A 10 0.36 17.10 -8.83
C LYS A 10 0.44 15.91 -9.79
N TYR A 11 -0.46 14.94 -9.66
CA TYR A 11 -0.34 13.65 -10.35
C TYR A 11 -1.64 13.25 -11.03
N GLU A 12 -1.49 12.62 -12.18
CA GLU A 12 -2.58 11.92 -12.88
C GLU A 12 -2.06 10.55 -13.33
N MET A 13 -2.79 9.50 -13.03
CA MET A 13 -2.44 8.15 -13.45
C MET A 13 -3.68 7.28 -13.75
N LYS A 14 -3.49 6.29 -14.60
CA LYS A 14 -4.49 5.24 -14.80
C LYS A 14 -4.20 4.08 -13.87
N VAL A 15 -5.24 3.53 -13.26
CA VAL A 15 -5.19 2.30 -12.47
C VAL A 15 -6.01 1.24 -13.19
N PRO A 16 -5.48 0.03 -13.44
CA PRO A 16 -6.24 -1.03 -14.08
C PRO A 16 -7.34 -1.54 -13.15
N ALA A 17 -8.43 -2.04 -13.73
CA ALA A 17 -9.52 -2.67 -12.96
C ALA A 17 -9.08 -3.93 -12.21
N LEU A 18 -7.99 -4.56 -12.65
CA LEU A 18 -7.36 -5.71 -11.99
C LEU A 18 -5.93 -5.36 -11.61
N THR A 19 -5.65 -5.35 -10.33
CA THR A 19 -4.32 -5.14 -9.73
C THR A 19 -3.76 -6.48 -9.30
N PHE A 20 -2.47 -6.70 -9.52
CA PHE A 20 -1.79 -7.93 -9.10
C PHE A 20 -1.48 -7.85 -7.59
N GLY A 21 -1.99 -8.80 -6.80
CA GLY A 21 -1.70 -8.89 -5.37
C GLY A 21 -0.48 -9.78 -5.11
N ALA A 22 0.53 -9.23 -4.44
CA ALA A 22 1.81 -9.89 -4.19
C ALA A 22 1.97 -10.46 -2.77
N ALA A 23 0.89 -10.60 -2.00
CA ALA A 23 0.94 -11.15 -0.63
C ALA A 23 1.48 -12.59 -0.55
N GLY A 24 1.42 -13.34 -1.65
CA GLY A 24 1.95 -14.70 -1.75
C GLY A 24 3.41 -14.80 -2.20
N PHE A 25 4.15 -13.70 -2.29
CA PHE A 25 5.59 -13.73 -2.63
C PHE A 25 6.43 -13.99 -1.37
N GLU A 26 6.33 -15.21 -0.88
CA GLU A 26 6.77 -15.63 0.45
C GLU A 26 8.27 -15.92 0.57
N ARG A 27 8.95 -16.10 -0.56
CA ARG A 27 10.33 -16.58 -0.59
C ARG A 27 11.25 -15.65 -1.37
N ASN A 28 12.38 -15.29 -0.75
CA ASN A 28 13.41 -14.48 -1.38
C ASN A 28 14.33 -15.25 -2.35
N ASP A 29 14.19 -16.57 -2.44
CA ASP A 29 15.01 -17.46 -3.27
C ASP A 29 14.26 -18.07 -4.48
N CYS A 30 13.07 -17.56 -4.81
CA CYS A 30 12.21 -18.05 -5.89
C CYS A 30 11.93 -16.98 -6.94
N ASP A 31 12.87 -16.08 -7.20
CA ASP A 31 12.69 -14.97 -8.14
C ASP A 31 12.21 -15.42 -9.53
N ASP A 32 12.77 -16.49 -10.07
CA ASP A 32 12.39 -16.98 -11.41
C ASP A 32 10.89 -17.28 -11.49
N VAL A 33 10.33 -17.95 -10.48
CA VAL A 33 8.89 -18.27 -10.45
C VAL A 33 8.04 -17.00 -10.33
N TYR A 34 8.41 -16.10 -9.43
CA TYR A 34 7.64 -14.86 -9.21
C TYR A 34 7.75 -13.89 -10.39
N PHE A 35 8.90 -13.86 -11.05
CA PHE A 35 9.11 -13.05 -12.24
C PHE A 35 8.24 -13.55 -13.40
N GLU A 36 8.04 -14.86 -13.57
CA GLU A 36 7.11 -15.40 -14.56
C GLU A 36 5.68 -14.89 -14.35
N PHE A 37 5.21 -14.84 -13.10
CA PHE A 37 3.87 -14.29 -12.80
C PHE A 37 3.78 -12.80 -13.14
N LEU A 38 4.77 -12.01 -12.75
CA LEU A 38 4.79 -10.57 -13.01
C LEU A 38 4.95 -10.26 -14.50
N ASP A 39 5.80 -10.99 -15.20
CA ASP A 39 5.98 -10.87 -16.65
C ASP A 39 4.67 -11.23 -17.36
N LYS A 40 4.01 -12.32 -16.95
CA LYS A 40 2.74 -12.73 -17.54
C LYS A 40 1.63 -11.72 -17.29
N TYR A 41 1.56 -11.16 -16.10
CA TYR A 41 0.62 -10.08 -15.79
C TYR A 41 0.87 -8.85 -16.68
N ALA A 42 2.13 -8.45 -16.86
CA ALA A 42 2.50 -7.35 -17.73
C ALA A 42 2.19 -7.62 -19.22
N GLU A 43 2.47 -8.84 -19.73
CA GLU A 43 2.12 -9.27 -21.08
C GLU A 43 0.61 -9.21 -21.36
N LEU A 44 -0.22 -9.53 -20.36
CA LEU A 44 -1.67 -9.44 -20.43
C LEU A 44 -2.19 -7.99 -20.31
N GLY A 45 -1.30 -7.03 -20.26
CA GLY A 45 -1.61 -5.60 -20.18
C GLY A 45 -1.92 -5.12 -18.76
N GLY A 46 -1.41 -5.78 -17.74
CA GLY A 46 -1.43 -5.32 -16.36
C GLY A 46 -0.24 -4.41 -16.06
N TRP A 47 -0.43 -3.43 -15.15
CA TRP A 47 0.62 -2.49 -14.79
C TRP A 47 0.55 -1.97 -13.36
N CYS A 48 -0.30 -2.52 -12.49
CA CYS A 48 -0.38 -2.14 -11.09
C CYS A 48 -0.18 -3.35 -10.18
N ILE A 49 0.75 -3.23 -9.23
CA ILE A 49 1.08 -4.29 -8.27
C ILE A 49 0.78 -3.77 -6.87
N ASP A 50 0.02 -4.55 -6.10
CA ASP A 50 -0.29 -4.31 -4.70
C ASP A 50 0.57 -5.19 -3.80
N THR A 51 1.31 -4.56 -2.90
CA THR A 51 2.16 -5.18 -1.89
C THR A 51 1.97 -4.50 -0.53
N ALA A 52 2.77 -4.84 0.46
CA ALA A 52 2.86 -4.16 1.75
C ALA A 52 4.20 -4.48 2.43
N ARG A 53 4.69 -3.53 3.24
CA ARG A 53 5.89 -3.71 4.06
C ARG A 53 5.82 -4.98 4.92
N VAL A 54 4.66 -5.26 5.51
CA VAL A 54 4.45 -6.37 6.44
C VAL A 54 4.19 -7.72 5.73
N TYR A 55 4.02 -7.72 4.40
CA TYR A 55 3.71 -8.98 3.73
C TYR A 55 4.85 -9.98 3.89
N CYS A 56 4.44 -11.17 4.34
CA CYS A 56 5.31 -12.30 4.66
C CYS A 56 6.07 -12.21 5.99
N ASP A 57 5.92 -11.15 6.79
CA ASP A 57 6.54 -11.05 8.14
C ASP A 57 6.07 -12.16 9.11
N TRP A 58 4.99 -12.86 8.80
CA TRP A 58 4.49 -14.02 9.54
C TRP A 58 5.26 -15.32 9.25
N LEU A 59 6.18 -15.30 8.31
CA LEU A 59 6.99 -16.46 7.91
C LEU A 59 8.41 -16.32 8.43
N GLU A 60 9.02 -17.46 8.76
CA GLU A 60 10.45 -17.49 9.04
C GLU A 60 11.24 -17.03 7.80
N ASN A 61 12.07 -16.01 7.95
CA ASN A 61 12.82 -15.37 6.85
C ASN A 61 11.96 -14.68 5.77
N GLY A 62 10.69 -14.42 6.04
CA GLY A 62 9.77 -13.76 5.09
C GLY A 62 9.85 -12.24 5.07
N HIS A 63 10.53 -11.61 6.02
CA HIS A 63 10.63 -10.17 6.12
C HIS A 63 11.16 -9.55 4.82
N ASN A 64 10.44 -8.53 4.34
CA ASN A 64 10.74 -7.85 3.07
C ASN A 64 10.66 -8.74 1.82
N SER A 65 10.10 -9.95 1.91
CA SER A 65 10.06 -10.87 0.77
C SER A 65 9.24 -10.31 -0.39
N SER A 66 7.99 -9.91 -0.15
CA SER A 66 7.10 -9.43 -1.20
C SER A 66 7.65 -8.19 -1.92
N GLU A 67 8.00 -7.14 -1.19
CA GLU A 67 8.58 -5.92 -1.78
C GLU A 67 9.95 -6.19 -2.41
N GLY A 68 10.77 -7.05 -1.81
CA GLY A 68 12.09 -7.40 -2.33
C GLY A 68 12.04 -8.10 -3.68
N VAL A 69 11.12 -9.05 -3.88
CA VAL A 69 10.88 -9.70 -5.18
C VAL A 69 10.49 -8.66 -6.22
N ILE A 70 9.53 -7.77 -5.90
CA ILE A 70 9.08 -6.73 -6.82
C ILE A 70 10.25 -5.79 -7.18
N GLY A 71 11.03 -5.35 -6.21
CA GLY A 71 12.18 -4.47 -6.44
C GLY A 71 13.23 -5.10 -7.37
N ARG A 72 13.56 -6.39 -7.14
CA ARG A 72 14.49 -7.12 -8.03
C ARG A 72 13.90 -7.30 -9.44
N TRP A 73 12.60 -7.55 -9.57
CA TRP A 73 11.94 -7.64 -10.87
C TRP A 73 11.95 -6.32 -11.61
N LEU A 74 11.60 -5.20 -10.95
CA LEU A 74 11.64 -3.87 -11.54
C LEU A 74 13.01 -3.54 -12.08
N LYS A 75 14.05 -3.85 -11.31
CA LYS A 75 15.45 -3.66 -11.71
C LYS A 75 15.83 -4.55 -12.90
N ALA A 76 15.48 -5.84 -12.84
CA ALA A 76 15.82 -6.81 -13.90
C ALA A 76 15.13 -6.49 -15.23
N ARG A 77 13.92 -5.92 -15.21
CA ARG A 77 13.14 -5.57 -16.40
C ARG A 77 13.28 -4.11 -16.82
N ASN A 78 13.92 -3.28 -16.01
CA ASN A 78 14.06 -1.83 -16.22
C ASN A 78 12.72 -1.18 -16.62
N ASN A 79 11.68 -1.47 -15.83
CA ASN A 79 10.29 -1.13 -16.16
C ASN A 79 9.58 -0.29 -15.11
N ARG A 80 10.30 0.32 -14.14
CA ARG A 80 9.72 1.11 -13.07
C ARG A 80 8.72 2.16 -13.56
N ASP A 81 9.04 2.84 -14.65
CA ASP A 81 8.22 3.91 -15.22
C ASP A 81 6.88 3.41 -15.79
N LYS A 82 6.75 2.12 -16.04
CA LYS A 82 5.57 1.50 -16.63
C LYS A 82 4.68 0.83 -15.59
N ILE A 83 5.17 0.70 -14.36
CA ILE A 83 4.50 -0.05 -13.30
C ILE A 83 4.05 0.88 -12.19
N CYS A 84 2.77 0.81 -11.88
CA CYS A 84 2.20 1.41 -10.68
C CYS A 84 2.48 0.50 -9.50
N ILE A 85 3.13 1.04 -8.46
CA ILE A 85 3.36 0.34 -7.20
C ILE A 85 2.42 0.91 -6.15
N ALA A 86 1.63 0.03 -5.56
CA ALA A 86 0.84 0.29 -4.36
C ALA A 86 1.45 -0.51 -3.21
N THR A 87 1.85 0.18 -2.13
CA THR A 87 2.32 -0.48 -0.91
C THR A 87 1.64 0.08 0.34
N LYS A 88 1.87 -0.53 1.48
CA LYS A 88 1.16 -0.23 2.73
C LYS A 88 2.12 -0.21 3.91
N GLY A 89 1.93 0.76 4.82
CA GLY A 89 2.58 0.82 6.13
C GLY A 89 1.58 0.99 7.27
N GLY A 90 2.08 1.12 8.48
CA GLY A 90 1.26 1.31 9.67
C GLY A 90 0.53 0.05 10.14
N HIS A 91 0.98 -1.14 9.73
CA HIS A 91 0.46 -2.40 10.26
C HIS A 91 1.12 -2.70 11.61
N PRO A 92 0.36 -3.11 12.64
CA PRO A 92 0.93 -3.64 13.87
C PRO A 92 1.95 -4.75 13.62
N GLU A 93 2.94 -4.88 14.50
CA GLU A 93 3.89 -5.97 14.41
C GLU A 93 3.21 -7.32 14.69
N MET A 94 3.65 -8.37 13.99
CA MET A 94 3.16 -9.73 14.24
C MET A 94 3.39 -10.12 15.71
N GLY A 95 2.31 -10.57 16.36
CA GLY A 95 2.32 -10.87 17.80
C GLY A 95 2.02 -9.68 18.73
N HIS A 96 1.87 -8.46 18.20
CA HIS A 96 1.52 -7.25 18.94
C HIS A 96 0.42 -6.45 18.24
N MET A 97 -0.65 -7.16 17.82
CA MET A 97 -1.76 -6.58 17.05
C MET A 97 -2.55 -5.50 17.81
N ASP A 98 -2.39 -5.43 19.12
CA ASP A 98 -2.96 -4.43 20.02
C ASP A 98 -2.21 -3.09 20.04
N LYS A 99 -1.05 -3.01 19.38
CA LYS A 99 -0.20 -1.81 19.34
C LYS A 99 -0.31 -1.13 17.99
N SER A 100 -0.88 0.06 17.99
CA SER A 100 -0.92 0.91 16.81
C SER A 100 0.49 1.30 16.35
N ARG A 101 0.68 1.41 15.04
CA ARG A 101 1.92 1.89 14.41
C ARG A 101 1.64 3.06 13.44
N LEU A 102 0.71 3.94 13.83
CA LEU A 102 0.33 5.12 13.04
C LEU A 102 1.03 6.40 13.50
N SER A 103 2.02 6.31 14.38
CA SER A 103 2.85 7.47 14.73
C SER A 103 3.70 7.95 13.54
N ARG A 104 4.07 9.23 13.53
CA ARG A 104 4.97 9.80 12.51
C ARG A 104 6.25 9.00 12.35
N GLU A 105 6.86 8.60 13.46
CA GLU A 105 8.13 7.85 13.45
C GLU A 105 7.96 6.50 12.75
N GLU A 106 6.92 5.75 13.10
CA GLU A 106 6.67 4.41 12.56
C GLU A 106 6.25 4.45 11.10
N LEU A 107 5.35 5.37 10.72
CA LEU A 107 4.95 5.54 9.33
C LEU A 107 6.12 5.96 8.44
N THR A 108 6.99 6.85 8.95
CA THR A 108 8.20 7.26 8.23
C THR A 108 9.15 6.08 8.06
N LYS A 109 9.38 5.31 9.11
CA LYS A 109 10.22 4.11 9.07
C LYS A 109 9.69 3.10 8.04
N ASP A 110 8.39 2.81 8.06
CA ASP A 110 7.76 1.86 7.14
C ASP A 110 7.89 2.31 5.68
N LEU A 111 7.64 3.60 5.39
CA LEU A 111 7.78 4.13 4.01
C LEU A 111 9.23 4.08 3.53
N GLU A 112 10.19 4.55 4.34
CA GLU A 112 11.61 4.54 3.97
C GLU A 112 12.13 3.11 3.75
N GLU A 113 11.70 2.15 4.57
CA GLU A 113 12.03 0.74 4.40
C GLU A 113 11.46 0.21 3.07
N SER A 114 10.18 0.47 2.80
CA SER A 114 9.54 0.06 1.53
C SER A 114 10.26 0.64 0.32
N LEU A 115 10.56 1.94 0.30
CA LEU A 115 11.29 2.58 -0.81
C LEU A 115 12.67 1.95 -1.02
N LYS A 116 13.39 1.69 0.06
CA LYS A 116 14.71 1.05 0.02
C LYS A 116 14.66 -0.37 -0.51
N VAL A 117 13.71 -1.17 -0.03
CA VAL A 117 13.56 -2.59 -0.41
C VAL A 117 13.09 -2.71 -1.86
N LEU A 118 12.13 -1.90 -2.27
CA LEU A 118 11.68 -1.80 -3.66
C LEU A 118 12.74 -1.23 -4.59
N GLY A 119 13.73 -0.49 -4.06
CA GLY A 119 14.77 0.17 -4.86
C GLY A 119 14.24 1.30 -5.72
N VAL A 120 13.29 2.09 -5.19
CA VAL A 120 12.61 3.18 -5.90
C VAL A 120 12.61 4.46 -5.05
N ASP A 121 12.49 5.61 -5.72
CA ASP A 121 12.44 6.92 -5.04
C ASP A 121 11.02 7.28 -4.57
N TYR A 122 10.00 6.65 -5.16
CA TYR A 122 8.59 6.88 -4.83
C TYR A 122 7.73 5.64 -5.08
N VAL A 123 6.58 5.58 -4.41
CA VAL A 123 5.48 4.67 -4.73
C VAL A 123 4.27 5.46 -5.25
N ASN A 124 3.49 4.85 -6.12
CA ASN A 124 2.34 5.54 -6.73
C ASN A 124 1.19 5.67 -5.75
N ILE A 125 0.94 4.64 -4.95
CA ILE A 125 -0.12 4.63 -3.95
C ILE A 125 0.47 4.14 -2.63
N TYR A 126 0.25 4.87 -1.56
CA TYR A 126 0.62 4.44 -0.21
C TYR A 126 -0.64 4.32 0.64
N PHE A 127 -0.87 3.12 1.17
CA PHE A 127 -2.01 2.83 2.02
C PHE A 127 -1.60 2.81 3.49
N LEU A 128 -2.45 3.36 4.35
CA LEU A 128 -2.46 2.94 5.75
C LEU A 128 -3.11 1.56 5.83
N HIS A 129 -2.34 0.57 6.31
CA HIS A 129 -2.73 -0.84 6.26
C HIS A 129 -3.80 -1.18 7.31
N ARG A 130 -3.82 -0.45 8.44
CA ARG A 130 -4.79 -0.58 9.53
C ARG A 130 -5.19 0.81 10.02
N ASP A 131 -6.38 0.90 10.61
CA ASP A 131 -6.80 2.05 11.40
C ASP A 131 -6.58 1.79 12.89
N ASP A 132 -6.47 2.87 13.65
CA ASP A 132 -6.71 2.90 15.08
C ASP A 132 -7.59 4.13 15.38
N PRO A 133 -8.89 3.93 15.62
CA PRO A 133 -9.83 5.03 15.88
C PRO A 133 -9.50 5.87 17.13
N LYS A 134 -8.57 5.41 17.97
CA LYS A 134 -8.11 6.18 19.14
C LYS A 134 -7.11 7.28 18.76
N ILE A 135 -6.50 7.18 17.58
CA ILE A 135 -5.57 8.20 17.09
C ILE A 135 -6.34 9.20 16.23
N PRO A 136 -6.36 10.50 16.59
CA PRO A 136 -7.03 11.53 15.81
C PRO A 136 -6.49 11.62 14.38
N VAL A 137 -7.35 11.92 13.41
CA VAL A 137 -6.91 12.11 12.00
C VAL A 137 -5.96 13.29 11.85
N GLU A 138 -6.05 14.27 12.76
CA GLU A 138 -5.17 15.42 12.88
C GLU A 138 -3.71 15.06 13.17
N GLU A 139 -3.46 13.88 13.73
CA GLU A 139 -2.10 13.37 13.94
C GLU A 139 -1.58 12.59 12.72
N ILE A 140 -2.48 11.94 11.98
CA ILE A 140 -2.16 11.07 10.84
C ILE A 140 -2.00 11.86 9.55
N MET A 141 -2.97 12.71 9.21
CA MET A 141 -3.03 13.38 7.90
C MET A 141 -1.82 14.29 7.63
N PRO A 142 -1.26 15.05 8.60
CA PRO A 142 -0.05 15.82 8.36
C PRO A 142 1.16 14.95 7.97
N VAL A 143 1.27 13.72 8.50
CA VAL A 143 2.36 12.80 8.16
C VAL A 143 2.23 12.33 6.70
N LEU A 144 1.03 11.93 6.30
CA LEU A 144 0.77 11.50 4.92
C LEU A 144 0.94 12.65 3.92
N ASN A 145 0.53 13.86 4.31
CA ASN A 145 0.74 15.04 3.49
C ASN A 145 2.23 15.37 3.31
N ASP A 146 3.06 15.24 4.34
CA ASP A 146 4.51 15.41 4.22
C ASP A 146 5.13 14.40 3.23
N PHE A 147 4.65 13.14 3.22
CA PHE A 147 5.08 12.14 2.25
C PHE A 147 4.67 12.51 0.82
N TYR A 148 3.44 13.03 0.65
CA TYR A 148 2.95 13.51 -0.62
C TYR A 148 3.71 14.75 -1.10
N GLU A 149 3.92 15.74 -0.23
CA GLU A 149 4.64 16.96 -0.57
C GLU A 149 6.10 16.71 -0.95
N SER A 150 6.75 15.74 -0.28
CA SER A 150 8.10 15.31 -0.63
C SER A 150 8.21 14.50 -1.93
N GLY A 151 7.08 14.12 -2.53
CA GLY A 151 7.02 13.30 -3.75
C GLY A 151 7.31 11.82 -3.54
N LYS A 152 7.46 11.35 -2.31
CA LYS A 152 7.68 9.92 -2.00
C LYS A 152 6.45 9.06 -2.22
N ILE A 153 5.27 9.66 -2.17
CA ILE A 153 4.00 9.02 -2.54
C ILE A 153 3.22 9.94 -3.46
N HIS A 154 2.47 9.37 -4.41
CA HIS A 154 1.64 10.18 -5.33
C HIS A 154 0.18 10.25 -4.91
N PHE A 155 -0.36 9.19 -4.30
CA PHE A 155 -1.75 9.13 -3.83
C PHE A 155 -1.81 8.51 -2.44
N ILE A 156 -2.65 9.11 -1.59
CA ILE A 156 -2.93 8.62 -0.24
C ILE A 156 -4.10 7.64 -0.32
N GLY A 157 -3.94 6.48 0.28
CA GLY A 157 -4.97 5.46 0.42
C GLY A 157 -5.12 4.96 1.85
N VAL A 158 -6.23 4.28 2.12
CA VAL A 158 -6.50 3.59 3.37
C VAL A 158 -7.07 2.20 3.12
N SER A 159 -6.84 1.29 4.05
CA SER A 159 -7.36 -0.07 3.98
C SER A 159 -8.33 -0.34 5.12
N ASN A 160 -9.54 -0.75 4.76
CA ASN A 160 -10.62 -1.11 5.68
C ASN A 160 -11.04 -0.02 6.69
N TRP A 161 -10.81 1.24 6.37
CA TRP A 161 -11.36 2.36 7.14
C TRP A 161 -12.86 2.49 6.91
N THR A 162 -13.59 2.96 7.95
CA THR A 162 -14.99 3.29 7.79
C THR A 162 -15.19 4.52 6.91
N THR A 163 -16.32 4.62 6.22
CA THR A 163 -16.67 5.79 5.42
C THR A 163 -16.63 7.07 6.25
N GLN A 164 -17.18 7.02 7.48
CA GLN A 164 -17.17 8.15 8.40
C GLN A 164 -15.74 8.62 8.72
N ARG A 165 -14.82 7.68 8.95
CA ARG A 165 -13.43 7.99 9.26
C ARG A 165 -12.71 8.64 8.08
N ILE A 166 -13.00 8.17 6.85
CA ILE A 166 -12.48 8.77 5.62
C ILE A 166 -13.02 10.18 5.42
N GLU A 167 -14.32 10.41 5.67
CA GLU A 167 -14.94 11.74 5.58
C GLU A 167 -14.33 12.72 6.59
N GLU A 168 -14.11 12.28 7.83
CA GLU A 168 -13.44 13.07 8.87
C GLU A 168 -12.02 13.47 8.43
N ALA A 169 -11.22 12.51 7.97
CA ALA A 169 -9.86 12.75 7.50
C ALA A 169 -9.82 13.68 6.28
N ASN A 170 -10.71 13.50 5.32
CA ASN A 170 -10.76 14.34 4.13
C ASN A 170 -11.24 15.77 4.44
N LYS A 171 -12.21 15.92 5.34
CA LYS A 171 -12.62 17.25 5.81
C LYS A 171 -11.46 17.98 6.47
N PHE A 172 -10.73 17.30 7.38
CA PHE A 172 -9.54 17.90 8.00
C PHE A 172 -8.48 18.29 6.97
N ALA A 173 -8.22 17.43 5.99
CA ALA A 173 -7.26 17.70 4.92
C ALA A 173 -7.66 18.95 4.10
N GLU A 174 -8.93 19.05 3.68
CA GLU A 174 -9.45 20.19 2.92
C GLU A 174 -9.35 21.49 3.71
N GLU A 175 -9.74 21.49 5.00
CA GLU A 175 -9.68 22.67 5.88
C GLU A 175 -8.25 23.18 6.11
N ASN A 176 -7.24 22.29 5.95
CA ASN A 176 -5.83 22.61 6.18
C ASN A 176 -4.98 22.65 4.90
N GLY A 177 -5.59 22.57 3.71
CA GLY A 177 -4.88 22.62 2.42
C GLY A 177 -3.95 21.44 2.19
N MET A 178 -4.31 20.25 2.69
CA MET A 178 -3.58 19.00 2.56
C MET A 178 -4.18 18.10 1.49
N GLU A 179 -3.38 17.16 0.96
CA GLU A 179 -3.90 16.13 0.05
C GLU A 179 -4.85 15.17 0.78
N PRO A 180 -6.10 15.00 0.32
CA PRO A 180 -7.04 14.06 0.93
C PRO A 180 -6.78 12.62 0.53
N ILE A 181 -7.42 11.69 1.24
CA ILE A 181 -7.47 10.27 0.90
C ILE A 181 -8.24 10.11 -0.42
N ARG A 182 -7.61 9.49 -1.42
CA ARG A 182 -8.17 9.28 -2.76
C ARG A 182 -8.65 7.86 -3.02
N ILE A 183 -8.19 6.89 -2.23
CA ILE A 183 -8.42 5.48 -2.50
C ILE A 183 -8.74 4.76 -1.19
N SER A 184 -9.76 3.91 -1.25
CA SER A 184 -10.07 2.97 -0.16
C SER A 184 -9.96 1.54 -0.69
N GLN A 185 -9.14 0.73 -0.03
CA GLN A 185 -9.02 -0.70 -0.29
C GLN A 185 -9.75 -1.48 0.81
N ILE A 186 -10.94 -1.97 0.48
CA ILE A 186 -11.77 -2.73 1.40
C ILE A 186 -11.60 -4.24 1.16
N ASN A 187 -11.81 -5.04 2.20
CA ASN A 187 -11.96 -6.47 2.04
C ASN A 187 -13.24 -6.78 1.27
N TYR A 188 -13.09 -7.32 0.06
CA TYR A 188 -14.21 -7.72 -0.78
C TYR A 188 -13.95 -9.11 -1.37
N SER A 189 -14.94 -9.99 -1.28
CA SER A 189 -14.88 -11.36 -1.77
C SER A 189 -16.24 -11.79 -2.34
N LEU A 190 -16.24 -12.76 -3.24
CA LEU A 190 -17.47 -13.44 -3.67
C LEU A 190 -18.06 -14.32 -2.55
N ALA A 191 -17.25 -14.75 -1.60
CA ALA A 191 -17.71 -15.45 -0.43
C ALA A 191 -18.21 -14.43 0.62
N HIS A 192 -19.34 -14.74 1.24
CA HIS A 192 -19.82 -13.93 2.36
C HIS A 192 -18.90 -14.15 3.56
N SER A 193 -18.24 -13.10 4.00
CA SER A 193 -17.40 -13.12 5.20
C SER A 193 -18.14 -12.53 6.38
N SER A 194 -17.98 -13.13 7.56
CA SER A 194 -18.46 -12.59 8.82
C SER A 194 -17.28 -12.21 9.72
N VAL A 195 -17.54 -11.42 10.76
CA VAL A 195 -16.55 -11.10 11.81
C VAL A 195 -15.94 -12.38 12.40
N GLU A 196 -16.74 -13.45 12.54
CA GLU A 196 -16.27 -14.76 13.03
C GLU A 196 -15.24 -15.42 12.09
N THR A 197 -15.31 -15.13 10.77
CA THR A 197 -14.40 -15.72 9.77
C THR A 197 -13.04 -15.03 9.78
N PHE A 198 -12.98 -13.72 10.08
CA PHE A 198 -11.75 -12.93 10.02
C PHE A 198 -11.22 -12.47 11.40
N GLY A 199 -11.93 -12.81 12.50
CA GLY A 199 -11.63 -12.28 13.83
C GLY A 199 -11.95 -10.78 13.93
N ASP A 200 -11.63 -10.18 15.07
CA ASP A 200 -11.81 -8.74 15.34
C ASP A 200 -10.77 -7.89 14.57
N ASN A 201 -10.69 -8.06 13.27
CA ASN A 201 -9.75 -7.34 12.39
C ASN A 201 -10.37 -6.09 11.76
N THR A 202 -11.34 -5.49 12.44
CA THR A 202 -11.88 -4.16 12.09
C THR A 202 -11.39 -3.14 13.08
#